data_f642f99ab411fea3a994d9b86a199753
#
_entry.id   f642f99ab411fea3a994d9b86a199753
#
_cell.length_a   1.000
_cell.length_b   1.000
_cell.length_c   1.000
_cell.angle_alpha   90.00
_cell.angle_beta   90.00
_cell.angle_gamma   90.00
#
_symmetry.space_group_name_H-M   'P 1'
#
loop_
_entity.id
_entity.type
_entity.pdbx_description
1 polymer ?
#
loop_
_entity_poly.entity_id
_entity_poly.type
_entity_poly.pdbx_seq_one_letter_code
_entity_poly.pdbx_strand_id
1 'polypeptide(L)'
;MSAETAPERIAVIWSPEARVDLRAIEQETAMQILHCIDRYLTSRTGDVKKLKPPRTGLRLRCGDYRVFFDLKGENTIEITGVRHRREAYR
;
A
#
# COMPACT_ATOMS: atom_id res chain seq x y z
N MET A 1 -31.00 -4.77 -7.62
CA MET A 1 -30.54 -4.72 -7.44
C MET A 1 -29.61 -4.55 -7.22
N SER A 2 -29.39 -4.56 -7.35
CA SER A 2 -28.66 -4.51 -7.13
C SER A 2 -27.41 -4.31 -6.50
N ALA A 3 -27.37 -4.66 -5.48
CA ALA A 3 -26.06 -4.81 -4.86
C ALA A 3 -24.98 -5.07 -5.86
N GLU A 4 -25.36 -5.70 -6.85
CA GLU A 4 -24.42 -6.03 -7.90
C GLU A 4 -23.85 -4.79 -8.57
N THR A 5 -24.49 -3.66 -8.39
CA THR A 5 -23.95 -2.42 -8.96
C THR A 5 -22.96 -1.74 -8.02
N ALA A 6 -22.83 -2.24 -6.80
CA ALA A 6 -21.86 -1.65 -5.90
C ALA A 6 -20.44 -1.90 -6.42
N PRO A 7 -19.58 -0.92 -6.35
CA PRO A 7 -18.18 -1.13 -6.78
C PRO A 7 -17.55 -2.21 -5.92
N GLU A 8 -16.70 -3.00 -6.56
CA GLU A 8 -15.96 -4.00 -5.84
C GLU A 8 -14.98 -3.31 -4.89
N ARG A 9 -14.95 -3.78 -3.68
CA ARG A 9 -14.05 -3.25 -2.69
C ARG A 9 -12.79 -4.09 -2.65
N ILE A 10 -11.67 -3.42 -2.54
CA ILE A 10 -10.40 -4.08 -2.41
C ILE A 10 -10.13 -4.28 -0.93
N ALA A 11 -9.95 -5.54 -0.54
CA ALA A 11 -9.60 -5.86 0.83
C ALA A 11 -8.10 -5.59 1.04
N VAL A 12 -7.77 -4.99 2.16
CA VAL A 12 -6.38 -4.66 2.48
C VAL A 12 -5.98 -5.45 3.71
N ILE A 13 -4.92 -6.25 3.55
CA ILE A 13 -4.35 -7.01 4.65
C ILE A 13 -3.00 -6.38 4.98
N TRP A 14 -2.74 -6.16 6.26
CA TRP A 14 -1.46 -5.63 6.71
C TRP A 14 -0.66 -6.76 7.34
N SER A 15 0.53 -7.00 6.83
CA SER A 15 1.42 -7.98 7.46
C SER A 15 1.85 -7.45 8.83
N PRO A 16 2.29 -8.35 9.73
CA PRO A 16 2.81 -7.89 11.02
C PRO A 16 3.95 -6.90 10.87
N GLU A 17 4.83 -7.12 9.91
CA GLU A 17 5.96 -6.22 9.67
C GLU A 17 5.48 -4.84 9.25
N ALA A 18 4.48 -4.79 8.36
CA ALA A 18 3.96 -3.52 7.90
C ALA A 18 3.27 -2.76 9.03
N ARG A 19 2.61 -3.48 9.93
CA ARG A 19 1.99 -2.85 11.10
C ARG A 19 3.02 -2.22 12.00
N VAL A 20 4.13 -2.93 12.23
CA VAL A 20 5.22 -2.39 13.04
C VAL A 20 5.80 -1.16 12.37
N ASP A 21 6.02 -1.22 11.05
CA ASP A 21 6.54 -0.07 10.32
C ASP A 21 5.63 1.15 10.51
N LEU A 22 4.33 0.96 10.34
CA LEU A 22 3.40 2.08 10.42
C LEU A 22 3.35 2.68 11.83
N ARG A 23 3.40 1.84 12.85
CA ARG A 23 3.36 2.31 14.23
C ARG A 23 4.58 3.13 14.60
N ALA A 24 5.70 2.89 13.92
CA ALA A 24 6.93 3.62 14.18
C ALA A 24 6.95 4.99 13.52
N ILE A 25 5.97 5.28 12.67
CA ILE A 25 5.89 6.53 11.94
C ILE A 25 5.05 7.52 12.74
N GLU A 26 5.46 8.78 12.73
CA GLU A 26 4.73 9.84 13.41
C GLU A 26 3.28 9.88 12.91
N GLN A 27 2.33 10.15 13.83
CA GLN A 27 0.92 9.95 13.57
C GLN A 27 0.42 10.71 12.34
N GLU A 28 0.81 11.97 12.21
CA GLU A 28 0.34 12.79 11.10
C GLU A 28 0.83 12.24 9.77
N THR A 29 2.08 11.82 9.72
CA THR A 29 2.65 11.22 8.52
C THR A 29 1.98 9.88 8.23
N ALA A 30 1.73 9.09 9.25
CA ALA A 30 1.04 7.81 9.07
C ALA A 30 -0.34 8.01 8.46
N MET A 31 -1.08 9.04 8.90
CA MET A 31 -2.39 9.34 8.32
C MET A 31 -2.28 9.74 6.86
N GLN A 32 -1.26 10.50 6.49
CA GLN A 32 -1.05 10.86 5.09
C GLN A 32 -0.76 9.62 4.24
N ILE A 33 0.00 8.67 4.79
CA ILE A 33 0.26 7.42 4.07
C ILE A 33 -1.03 6.62 3.88
N LEU A 34 -1.86 6.55 4.91
CA LEU A 34 -3.14 5.85 4.80
C LEU A 34 -4.05 6.50 3.76
N HIS A 35 -4.06 7.82 3.70
CA HIS A 35 -4.84 8.54 2.68
C HIS A 35 -4.29 8.26 1.27
N CYS A 36 -2.98 8.17 1.14
CA CYS A 36 -2.34 7.86 -0.14
C CYS A 36 -2.75 6.47 -0.62
N ILE A 37 -2.75 5.50 0.28
CA ILE A 37 -3.17 4.14 -0.03
C ILE A 37 -4.64 4.13 -0.44
N ASP A 38 -5.48 4.80 0.33
CA ASP A 38 -6.91 4.84 0.04
C ASP A 38 -7.19 5.46 -1.31
N ARG A 39 -6.51 6.55 -1.64
CA ARG A 39 -6.68 7.22 -2.94
C ARG A 39 -6.30 6.27 -4.08
N TYR A 40 -5.22 5.53 -3.90
CA TYR A 40 -4.83 4.57 -4.92
C TYR A 40 -5.89 3.48 -5.08
N LEU A 41 -6.45 2.99 -3.98
CA LEU A 41 -7.42 1.90 -4.04
C LEU A 41 -8.75 2.36 -4.64
N THR A 42 -9.15 3.60 -4.40
CA THR A 42 -10.46 4.08 -4.86
C THR A 42 -10.40 4.66 -6.27
N SER A 43 -9.35 5.40 -6.61
CA SER A 43 -9.29 6.10 -7.89
C SER A 43 -8.10 5.68 -8.76
N ARG A 44 -7.30 4.74 -8.29
CA ARG A 44 -6.10 4.27 -9.00
C ARG A 44 -5.11 5.40 -9.27
N THR A 45 -5.17 6.46 -8.49
CA THR A 45 -4.24 7.56 -8.60
C THR A 45 -3.04 7.26 -7.71
N GLY A 46 -1.84 7.30 -8.30
CA GLY A 46 -0.64 7.08 -7.52
C GLY A 46 0.49 6.61 -8.40
N ASP A 47 1.70 6.70 -7.85
CA ASP A 47 2.91 6.27 -8.54
C ASP A 47 3.25 4.87 -8.07
N VAL A 48 2.83 3.88 -8.86
CA VAL A 48 3.05 2.47 -8.54
C VAL A 48 4.00 1.88 -9.55
N LYS A 49 4.99 1.16 -9.05
CA LYS A 49 5.96 0.47 -9.90
C LYS A 49 6.17 -0.94 -9.42
N LYS A 50 6.42 -1.82 -10.37
CA LYS A 50 6.76 -3.20 -10.07
C LYS A 50 8.20 -3.27 -9.59
N LEU A 51 8.45 -4.07 -8.57
CA LEU A 51 9.80 -4.22 -8.03
C LEU A 51 10.63 -5.08 -8.96
N LYS A 52 11.93 -4.80 -9.00
CA LYS A 52 12.86 -5.57 -9.84
C LYS A 52 13.30 -6.84 -9.14
N PRO A 53 13.45 -7.96 -9.88
CA PRO A 53 13.97 -9.17 -9.27
C PRO A 53 15.30 -8.92 -8.57
N PRO A 54 15.60 -9.68 -7.51
CA PRO A 54 14.83 -10.81 -6.99
C PRO A 54 13.64 -10.41 -6.12
N ARG A 55 13.42 -9.14 -5.88
CA ARG A 55 12.27 -8.69 -5.11
C ARG A 55 10.99 -8.87 -5.93
N THR A 56 9.89 -9.14 -5.23
CA THR A 56 8.59 -9.29 -5.87
C THR A 56 7.62 -8.26 -5.30
N GLY A 57 6.50 -8.07 -6.01
CA GLY A 57 5.48 -7.17 -5.54
C GLY A 57 5.56 -5.81 -6.18
N LEU A 58 4.88 -4.87 -5.56
CA LEU A 58 4.70 -3.53 -6.08
C LEU A 58 5.06 -2.50 -5.02
N ARG A 59 5.33 -1.29 -5.47
CA ARG A 59 5.68 -0.17 -4.61
C ARG A 59 4.80 1.02 -4.97
N LEU A 60 4.16 1.59 -3.95
CA LEU A 60 3.39 2.82 -4.09
C LEU A 60 4.16 3.94 -3.40
N ARG A 61 4.42 5.01 -4.12
CA ARG A 61 5.10 6.17 -3.58
C ARG A 61 4.10 7.04 -2.82
N CYS A 62 4.39 7.29 -1.55
CA CYS A 62 3.55 8.13 -0.70
C CYS A 62 4.45 9.18 -0.04
N GLY A 63 4.69 10.29 -0.75
CA GLY A 63 5.60 11.32 -0.26
C GLY A 63 7.00 10.76 -0.11
N ASP A 64 7.55 10.92 1.08
CA ASP A 64 8.89 10.40 1.38
C ASP A 64 8.88 8.93 1.75
N TYR A 65 7.71 8.28 1.71
CA TYR A 65 7.60 6.89 2.08
C TYR A 65 7.25 6.03 0.89
N ARG A 66 7.59 4.75 1.01
CA ARG A 66 7.29 3.75 0.00
C ARG A 66 6.50 2.64 0.65
N VAL A 67 5.34 2.34 0.09
CA VAL A 67 4.47 1.28 0.59
C VAL A 67 4.65 0.08 -0.33
N PHE A 68 5.09 -1.04 0.25
CA PHE A 68 5.30 -2.26 -0.51
C PHE A 68 4.09 -3.16 -0.32
N PHE A 69 3.60 -3.74 -1.40
CA PHE A 69 2.43 -4.59 -1.32
C PHE A 69 2.44 -5.65 -2.41
N ASP A 70 1.69 -6.71 -2.18
CA ASP A 70 1.49 -7.79 -3.13
C ASP A 70 0.01 -7.89 -3.47
N LEU A 71 -0.27 -8.35 -4.67
CA LEU A 71 -1.63 -8.66 -5.09
C LEU A 71 -1.94 -10.10 -4.71
N LYS A 72 -3.01 -10.29 -3.93
CA LYS A 72 -3.40 -11.59 -3.41
C LYS A 72 -4.74 -12.03 -3.99
N GLY A 73 -4.85 -12.00 -5.29
CA GLY A 73 -6.10 -12.31 -5.95
C GLY A 73 -6.69 -11.07 -6.59
N GLU A 74 -7.94 -11.14 -6.96
CA GLU A 74 -8.53 -10.06 -7.75
C GLU A 74 -8.82 -8.82 -6.92
N ASN A 75 -9.20 -9.01 -5.67
CA ASN A 75 -9.69 -7.90 -4.87
C ASN A 75 -9.00 -7.78 -3.53
N THR A 76 -7.80 -8.32 -3.41
CA THR A 76 -7.09 -8.29 -2.13
C THR A 76 -5.64 -7.88 -2.35
N ILE A 77 -5.17 -6.95 -1.54
CA ILE A 77 -3.74 -6.63 -1.51
C ILE A 77 -3.22 -6.86 -0.10
N GLU A 78 -1.96 -7.25 -0.01
CA GLU A 78 -1.29 -7.38 1.28
C GLU A 78 -0.17 -6.36 1.34
N ILE A 79 -0.24 -5.44 2.30
CA ILE A 79 0.83 -4.47 2.51
C ILE A 79 1.90 -5.16 3.33
N THR A 80 3.11 -5.20 2.80
CA THR A 80 4.21 -5.97 3.40
C THR A 80 5.24 -5.09 4.06
N GLY A 81 5.24 -3.79 3.78
CA GLY A 81 6.20 -2.90 4.42
C GLY A 81 5.92 -1.46 4.09
N VAL A 82 6.34 -0.57 5.00
CA VAL A 82 6.26 0.87 4.80
C VAL A 82 7.62 1.43 5.20
N ARG A 83 8.37 1.97 4.25
CA ARG A 83 9.74 2.41 4.51
C ARG A 83 9.96 3.82 4.02
N HIS A 84 10.77 4.57 4.76
CA HIS A 84 11.23 5.86 4.28
C HIS A 84 12.07 5.65 3.02
N ARG A 85 11.99 6.59 2.08
CA ARG A 85 12.69 6.44 0.79
C ARG A 85 14.18 6.14 0.95
N ARG A 86 14.80 6.62 2.03
CA ARG A 86 16.21 6.36 2.27
C ARG A 86 16.52 4.91 2.57
N GLU A 87 15.52 4.18 3.07
CA GLU A 87 15.69 2.79 3.48
C GLU A 87 15.05 1.81 2.52
N ALA A 88 14.23 2.30 1.61
CA ALA A 88 13.38 1.43 0.79
C ALA A 88 14.18 0.55 -0.17
N TYR A 89 15.38 0.97 -0.51
CA TYR A 89 16.18 0.31 -1.53
C TYR A 89 17.53 -0.17 -1.02
N ARG A 90 17.64 -0.35 0.28
CA ARG A 90 18.85 -0.92 0.87
C ARG A 90 18.88 -2.42 0.76
#